data_cd458aaaf0558ec4b9df50ba8fddbbae
#
_entry.id   cd458aaaf0558ec4b9df50ba8fddbbae
#
_cell.length_a   1.000
_cell.length_b   1.000
_cell.length_c   1.000
_cell.angle_alpha   90.00
_cell.angle_beta   90.00
_cell.angle_gamma   90.00
#
_symmetry.space_group_name_H-M   'P 1'
#
loop_
_entity.id
_entity.type
_entity.pdbx_description
1 polymer ?
#
loop_
_entity_poly.entity_id
_entity_poly.type
_entity_poly.pdbx_seq_one_letter_code
_entity_poly.pdbx_strand_id
1 'polypeptide(L)'
;MGRITEDLIRRNAEHNECVIFSLEELSLHQQEIEKLEHIDKWCRDLKILYLQNNLIGKIENVSKLKKLEYLNLALNNIEKIENLEGCEGLAKLDLTVNFIGELSSVKTLQCNIHLKELFLMGNPCADFDGYREFVVASLPQLKWLDGKEIERSERIQALQNYPVVEQQVREQEKAYCLRRAKDKEEAQRKLEEQQDKEDRRRRRDPGFDGRWYTDIHTAAPSSSETIDHFQAPETQEEEYNKKKLNESEDDLEFWNKPSLYTPESRLETLRHVEKQRKDQEKLSEKKKNVKPARTLITEDGKALNVNEPKCVRTGQDLGRRHWWVVVTMASVTGLLC
;
A
#
# COMPACT_ATOMS: atom_id res chain seq x y z
N MET A 1 4.87 -4.17 -1.37
CA MET A 1 3.93 -5.19 -1.86
C MET A 1 4.24 -6.51 -1.17
N GLY A 2 3.32 -6.93 -0.31
CA GLY A 2 3.49 -8.13 0.50
C GLY A 2 3.26 -9.40 -0.32
N ARG A 3 4.21 -10.32 -0.27
CA ARG A 3 4.06 -11.67 -0.84
C ARG A 3 4.03 -12.70 0.29
N ILE A 4 3.28 -13.76 0.09
CA ILE A 4 3.27 -14.88 1.04
C ILE A 4 4.57 -15.67 0.85
N THR A 5 5.42 -15.63 1.86
CA THR A 5 6.68 -16.38 1.93
C THR A 5 6.62 -17.36 3.09
N GLU A 6 7.46 -18.38 3.04
CA GLU A 6 7.57 -19.35 4.14
C GLU A 6 7.99 -18.66 5.45
N ASP A 7 8.89 -17.69 5.38
CA ASP A 7 9.32 -16.90 6.54
C ASP A 7 8.19 -16.06 7.15
N LEU A 8 7.28 -15.51 6.30
CA LEU A 8 6.10 -14.81 6.78
C LEU A 8 5.17 -15.73 7.55
N ILE A 9 4.92 -16.94 7.02
CA ILE A 9 4.08 -17.95 7.69
C ILE A 9 4.71 -18.37 9.00
N ARG A 10 6.02 -18.68 9.02
CA ARG A 10 6.73 -19.09 10.24
C ARG A 10 6.68 -18.04 11.34
N ARG A 11 6.83 -16.76 10.99
CA ARG A 11 6.73 -15.64 11.96
C ARG A 11 5.35 -15.51 12.59
N ASN A 12 4.29 -15.86 11.83
CA ASN A 12 2.91 -15.78 12.30
C ASN A 12 2.38 -17.13 12.85
N ALA A 13 3.21 -18.18 12.85
CA ALA A 13 2.88 -19.49 13.42
C ALA A 13 3.25 -19.54 14.92
N GLU A 14 2.62 -18.69 15.73
CA GLU A 14 3.04 -18.41 17.13
C GLU A 14 3.00 -19.62 18.08
N HIS A 15 2.17 -20.62 17.81
CA HIS A 15 1.94 -21.72 18.77
C HIS A 15 2.42 -23.09 18.27
N ASN A 16 3.17 -23.16 17.17
CA ASN A 16 3.45 -24.42 16.49
C ASN A 16 4.95 -24.69 16.29
N GLU A 17 5.82 -24.19 17.16
CA GLU A 17 7.29 -24.37 17.09
C GLU A 17 7.88 -24.12 15.69
N CYS A 18 7.26 -23.21 14.92
CA CYS A 18 7.57 -22.90 13.52
C CYS A 18 7.34 -24.07 12.52
N VAL A 19 6.59 -25.09 12.89
CA VAL A 19 6.24 -26.21 12.00
C VAL A 19 5.01 -25.84 11.19
N ILE A 20 5.19 -25.52 9.91
CA ILE A 20 4.10 -25.00 9.06
C ILE A 20 3.15 -26.08 8.52
N PHE A 21 3.60 -27.33 8.41
CA PHE A 21 2.79 -28.39 7.80
C PHE A 21 1.62 -28.88 8.67
N SER A 22 1.73 -28.76 9.99
CA SER A 22 0.70 -29.12 10.95
C SER A 22 -0.06 -27.92 11.53
N LEU A 23 0.06 -26.76 10.88
CA LEU A 23 -0.56 -25.53 11.34
C LEU A 23 -2.08 -25.62 11.13
N GLU A 24 -2.86 -25.42 12.21
CA GLU A 24 -4.31 -25.43 12.19
C GLU A 24 -4.91 -24.02 12.07
N GLU A 25 -4.21 -23.01 12.56
CA GLU A 25 -4.63 -21.63 12.53
C GLU A 25 -3.50 -20.73 12.02
N LEU A 26 -3.83 -19.80 11.11
CA LEU A 26 -2.87 -18.85 10.55
C LEU A 26 -3.49 -17.46 10.44
N SER A 27 -2.82 -16.46 11.02
CA SER A 27 -3.21 -15.07 10.92
C SER A 27 -2.22 -14.30 10.06
N LEU A 28 -2.68 -13.83 8.90
CA LEU A 28 -1.93 -13.00 7.95
C LEU A 28 -2.65 -11.67 7.69
N HIS A 29 -3.29 -11.11 8.72
CA HIS A 29 -3.96 -9.82 8.59
C HIS A 29 -2.96 -8.67 8.41
N GLN A 30 -3.36 -7.63 7.66
CA GLN A 30 -2.56 -6.40 7.50
C GLN A 30 -1.14 -6.62 6.96
N GLN A 31 -0.94 -7.58 6.05
CA GLN A 31 0.38 -7.89 5.48
C GLN A 31 0.56 -7.34 4.04
N GLU A 32 -0.38 -6.49 3.58
CA GLU A 32 -0.37 -5.92 2.22
C GLU A 32 -0.30 -7.00 1.11
N ILE A 33 -0.86 -8.19 1.36
CA ILE A 33 -0.82 -9.34 0.45
C ILE A 33 -1.74 -9.06 -0.74
N GLU A 34 -1.21 -9.16 -1.96
CA GLU A 34 -1.97 -8.99 -3.20
C GLU A 34 -2.45 -10.31 -3.80
N LYS A 35 -1.70 -11.39 -3.57
CA LYS A 35 -1.99 -12.71 -4.14
C LYS A 35 -1.86 -13.81 -3.11
N LEU A 36 -2.77 -14.77 -3.17
CA LEU A 36 -2.69 -15.99 -2.38
C LEU A 36 -1.72 -16.96 -3.08
N GLU A 37 -0.51 -17.11 -2.54
CA GLU A 37 0.52 -17.98 -3.09
C GLU A 37 0.87 -19.08 -2.09
N HIS A 38 0.98 -20.31 -2.56
CA HIS A 38 1.59 -21.45 -1.84
C HIS A 38 0.94 -21.92 -0.54
N ILE A 39 -0.13 -21.31 -0.03
CA ILE A 39 -0.79 -21.72 1.23
C ILE A 39 -1.27 -23.16 1.12
N ASP A 40 -1.86 -23.52 -0.01
CA ASP A 40 -2.36 -24.87 -0.31
C ASP A 40 -1.27 -25.95 -0.33
N LYS A 41 -0.02 -25.55 -0.49
CA LYS A 41 1.13 -26.46 -0.51
C LYS A 41 1.74 -26.65 0.87
N TRP A 42 1.84 -25.55 1.63
CA TRP A 42 2.58 -25.52 2.89
C TRP A 42 1.71 -25.82 4.11
N CYS A 43 0.43 -25.40 4.09
CA CYS A 43 -0.42 -25.41 5.28
C CYS A 43 -1.71 -26.20 5.03
N ARG A 44 -1.60 -27.49 4.68
CA ARG A 44 -2.75 -28.33 4.29
C ARG A 44 -3.71 -28.66 5.44
N ASP A 45 -3.25 -28.56 6.67
CA ASP A 45 -4.02 -28.90 7.87
C ASP A 45 -4.77 -27.70 8.46
N LEU A 46 -4.72 -26.53 7.78
CA LEU A 46 -5.40 -25.32 8.23
C LEU A 46 -6.90 -25.57 8.40
N LYS A 47 -7.40 -25.16 9.56
CA LYS A 47 -8.81 -25.05 9.92
C LYS A 47 -9.30 -23.61 9.90
N ILE A 48 -8.44 -22.65 10.30
CA ILE A 48 -8.78 -21.24 10.40
C ILE A 48 -7.71 -20.41 9.68
N LEU A 49 -8.16 -19.53 8.76
CA LEU A 49 -7.28 -18.65 8.00
C LEU A 49 -7.80 -17.22 8.04
N TYR A 50 -7.03 -16.32 8.64
CA TYR A 50 -7.31 -14.90 8.70
C TYR A 50 -6.47 -14.14 7.68
N LEU A 51 -7.13 -13.50 6.74
CA LEU A 51 -6.54 -12.70 5.66
C LEU A 51 -7.17 -11.31 5.56
N GLN A 52 -7.85 -10.86 6.62
CA GLN A 52 -8.53 -9.57 6.60
C GLN A 52 -7.54 -8.40 6.46
N ASN A 53 -8.06 -7.33 5.83
CA ASN A 53 -7.32 -6.09 5.60
C ASN A 53 -6.01 -6.31 4.79
N ASN A 54 -6.14 -6.99 3.65
CA ASN A 54 -5.09 -7.15 2.64
C ASN A 54 -5.56 -6.58 1.27
N LEU A 55 -4.82 -6.84 0.22
CA LEU A 55 -5.06 -6.34 -1.14
C LEU A 55 -5.44 -7.44 -2.12
N ILE A 56 -5.94 -8.56 -1.63
CA ILE A 56 -6.23 -9.76 -2.41
C ILE A 56 -7.36 -9.48 -3.41
N GLY A 57 -7.04 -9.56 -4.71
CA GLY A 57 -8.02 -9.33 -5.78
C GLY A 57 -8.75 -10.60 -6.23
N LYS A 58 -8.15 -11.77 -6.01
CA LYS A 58 -8.71 -13.08 -6.43
C LYS A 58 -8.52 -14.12 -5.34
N ILE A 59 -9.53 -14.98 -5.20
CA ILE A 59 -9.43 -16.18 -4.39
C ILE A 59 -8.74 -17.26 -5.24
N GLU A 60 -7.52 -17.65 -4.87
CA GLU A 60 -6.75 -18.66 -5.57
C GLU A 60 -5.89 -19.49 -4.60
N ASN A 61 -5.42 -20.66 -5.04
CA ASN A 61 -4.51 -21.52 -4.26
C ASN A 61 -5.04 -21.92 -2.86
N VAL A 62 -6.35 -22.07 -2.69
CA VAL A 62 -6.99 -22.54 -1.44
C VAL A 62 -7.71 -23.89 -1.63
N SER A 63 -7.88 -24.37 -2.84
CA SER A 63 -8.68 -25.56 -3.17
C SER A 63 -8.20 -26.86 -2.53
N LYS A 64 -6.95 -26.92 -2.03
CA LYS A 64 -6.42 -28.10 -1.33
C LYS A 64 -6.56 -28.05 0.19
N LEU A 65 -7.13 -26.97 0.72
CA LEU A 65 -7.36 -26.81 2.15
C LEU A 65 -8.67 -27.49 2.57
N LYS A 66 -8.70 -28.82 2.52
CA LYS A 66 -9.90 -29.62 2.77
C LYS A 66 -10.45 -29.51 4.20
N LYS A 67 -9.55 -29.24 5.17
CA LYS A 67 -9.89 -29.09 6.58
C LYS A 67 -10.28 -27.67 6.98
N LEU A 68 -10.24 -26.72 6.02
CA LEU A 68 -10.54 -25.31 6.30
C LEU A 68 -12.00 -25.15 6.69
N GLU A 69 -12.23 -24.71 7.93
CA GLU A 69 -13.55 -24.48 8.51
C GLU A 69 -13.96 -23.00 8.48
N TYR A 70 -13.00 -22.11 8.72
CA TYR A 70 -13.22 -20.68 8.70
C TYR A 70 -12.20 -19.94 7.82
N LEU A 71 -12.70 -19.18 6.86
CA LEU A 71 -11.93 -18.30 5.98
C LEU A 71 -12.42 -16.86 6.14
N ASN A 72 -11.53 -15.98 6.62
CA ASN A 72 -11.79 -14.55 6.75
C ASN A 72 -11.00 -13.78 5.69
N LEU A 73 -11.72 -13.23 4.71
CA LEU A 73 -11.22 -12.38 3.62
C LEU A 73 -11.83 -10.98 3.67
N ALA A 74 -12.32 -10.52 4.82
CA ALA A 74 -12.91 -9.20 4.96
C ALA A 74 -11.89 -8.09 4.61
N LEU A 75 -12.40 -6.94 4.13
CA LEU A 75 -11.56 -5.78 3.79
C LEU A 75 -10.46 -6.09 2.75
N ASN A 76 -10.81 -6.79 1.68
CA ASN A 76 -9.92 -7.09 0.55
C ASN A 76 -10.46 -6.47 -0.76
N ASN A 77 -9.83 -6.80 -1.89
CA ASN A 77 -10.18 -6.28 -3.22
C ASN A 77 -10.86 -7.34 -4.09
N ILE A 78 -11.55 -8.33 -3.50
CA ILE A 78 -12.16 -9.46 -4.20
C ILE A 78 -13.39 -8.98 -4.97
N GLU A 79 -13.43 -9.28 -6.27
CA GLU A 79 -14.54 -8.91 -7.15
C GLU A 79 -15.49 -10.09 -7.45
N LYS A 80 -15.03 -11.33 -7.22
CA LYS A 80 -15.81 -12.55 -7.54
C LYS A 80 -15.52 -13.67 -6.57
N ILE A 81 -16.55 -14.46 -6.24
CA ILE A 81 -16.41 -15.68 -5.43
C ILE A 81 -16.05 -16.84 -6.38
N GLU A 82 -14.88 -17.43 -6.21
CA GLU A 82 -14.37 -18.50 -7.05
C GLU A 82 -13.37 -19.39 -6.30
N ASN A 83 -13.08 -20.59 -6.82
CA ASN A 83 -12.01 -21.50 -6.36
C ASN A 83 -12.14 -21.99 -4.91
N LEU A 84 -13.35 -22.04 -4.37
CA LEU A 84 -13.62 -22.56 -3.01
C LEU A 84 -14.19 -23.99 -3.02
N GLU A 85 -14.41 -24.60 -4.19
CA GLU A 85 -15.04 -25.91 -4.36
C GLU A 85 -14.26 -27.02 -3.62
N GLY A 86 -12.94 -26.88 -3.51
CA GLY A 86 -12.08 -27.84 -2.83
C GLY A 86 -12.01 -27.71 -1.31
N CYS A 87 -12.57 -26.63 -0.74
CA CYS A 87 -12.63 -26.41 0.70
C CYS A 87 -13.83 -27.17 1.30
N GLU A 88 -13.73 -28.51 1.36
CA GLU A 88 -14.83 -29.41 1.73
C GLU A 88 -15.35 -29.13 3.15
N GLY A 89 -14.47 -28.73 4.10
CA GLY A 89 -14.80 -28.48 5.50
C GLY A 89 -15.36 -27.07 5.78
N LEU A 90 -15.43 -26.18 4.75
CA LEU A 90 -15.74 -24.78 4.96
C LEU A 90 -17.13 -24.59 5.59
N ALA A 91 -17.15 -24.06 6.82
CA ALA A 91 -18.35 -23.82 7.60
C ALA A 91 -18.72 -22.34 7.70
N LYS A 92 -17.70 -21.45 7.67
CA LYS A 92 -17.85 -20.01 7.78
C LYS A 92 -16.98 -19.28 6.79
N LEU A 93 -17.56 -18.34 6.03
CA LEU A 93 -16.89 -17.51 5.05
C LEU A 93 -17.24 -16.04 5.29
N ASP A 94 -16.19 -15.22 5.51
CA ASP A 94 -16.33 -13.78 5.67
C ASP A 94 -15.70 -13.04 4.50
N LEU A 95 -16.53 -12.36 3.72
CA LEU A 95 -16.19 -11.53 2.58
C LEU A 95 -16.66 -10.08 2.77
N THR A 96 -16.86 -9.65 4.01
CA THR A 96 -17.33 -8.31 4.35
C THR A 96 -16.43 -7.23 3.75
N VAL A 97 -17.03 -6.18 3.19
CA VAL A 97 -16.33 -5.01 2.62
C VAL A 97 -15.29 -5.44 1.56
N ASN A 98 -15.78 -6.06 0.51
CA ASN A 98 -15.05 -6.37 -0.70
C ASN A 98 -15.73 -5.67 -1.91
N PHE A 99 -15.39 -6.05 -3.13
CA PHE A 99 -15.92 -5.44 -4.36
C PHE A 99 -16.74 -6.44 -5.19
N ILE A 100 -17.39 -7.40 -4.54
CA ILE A 100 -18.17 -8.44 -5.21
C ILE A 100 -19.42 -7.80 -5.80
N GLY A 101 -19.50 -7.78 -7.13
CA GLY A 101 -20.63 -7.26 -7.88
C GLY A 101 -21.39 -8.32 -8.69
N GLU A 102 -20.81 -9.51 -8.83
CA GLU A 102 -21.44 -10.66 -9.51
C GLU A 102 -22.04 -11.59 -8.44
N LEU A 103 -23.30 -11.31 -8.03
CA LEU A 103 -23.99 -12.08 -6.98
C LEU A 103 -24.19 -13.54 -7.40
N SER A 104 -24.36 -13.81 -8.71
CA SER A 104 -24.48 -15.17 -9.26
C SER A 104 -23.27 -16.06 -8.94
N SER A 105 -22.10 -15.47 -8.64
CA SER A 105 -20.91 -16.20 -8.21
C SER A 105 -21.08 -16.95 -6.88
N VAL A 106 -22.06 -16.55 -6.06
CA VAL A 106 -22.44 -17.26 -4.82
C VAL A 106 -22.85 -18.72 -5.11
N LYS A 107 -23.34 -19.02 -6.31
CA LYS A 107 -23.72 -20.39 -6.68
C LYS A 107 -22.54 -21.39 -6.68
N THR A 108 -21.30 -20.91 -6.80
CA THR A 108 -20.09 -21.77 -6.70
C THR A 108 -19.98 -22.39 -5.32
N LEU A 109 -20.54 -21.74 -4.28
CA LEU A 109 -20.56 -22.24 -2.91
C LEU A 109 -21.55 -23.38 -2.66
N GLN A 110 -22.36 -23.76 -3.64
CA GLN A 110 -23.26 -24.92 -3.50
C GLN A 110 -22.51 -26.22 -3.22
N CYS A 111 -21.27 -26.33 -3.72
CA CYS A 111 -20.41 -27.48 -3.44
C CYS A 111 -19.93 -27.58 -1.99
N ASN A 112 -19.94 -26.46 -1.26
CA ASN A 112 -19.51 -26.40 0.14
C ASN A 112 -20.69 -26.75 1.07
N ILE A 113 -21.01 -28.04 1.18
CA ILE A 113 -22.19 -28.54 1.90
C ILE A 113 -22.20 -28.22 3.39
N HIS A 114 -21.02 -27.97 3.98
CA HIS A 114 -20.87 -27.63 5.39
C HIS A 114 -20.97 -26.12 5.68
N LEU A 115 -21.08 -25.26 4.64
CA LEU A 115 -21.15 -23.81 4.79
C LEU A 115 -22.45 -23.42 5.51
N LYS A 116 -22.30 -22.89 6.71
CA LYS A 116 -23.42 -22.46 7.58
C LYS A 116 -23.54 -20.95 7.69
N GLU A 117 -22.42 -20.25 7.65
CA GLU A 117 -22.36 -18.81 7.85
C GLU A 117 -21.66 -18.12 6.69
N LEU A 118 -22.32 -17.11 6.10
CA LEU A 118 -21.79 -16.30 5.02
C LEU A 118 -21.98 -14.81 5.34
N PHE A 119 -20.93 -14.02 5.16
CA PHE A 119 -20.96 -12.58 5.31
C PHE A 119 -20.56 -11.90 4.01
N LEU A 120 -21.45 -11.07 3.46
CA LEU A 120 -21.29 -10.31 2.22
C LEU A 120 -21.58 -8.82 2.38
N MET A 121 -21.79 -8.35 3.61
CA MET A 121 -22.09 -6.93 3.89
C MET A 121 -21.01 -6.01 3.35
N GLY A 122 -21.42 -4.83 2.84
CA GLY A 122 -20.49 -3.84 2.29
C GLY A 122 -19.88 -4.20 0.93
N ASN A 123 -20.48 -5.18 0.23
CA ASN A 123 -20.18 -5.47 -1.17
C ASN A 123 -21.24 -4.82 -2.08
N PRO A 124 -20.89 -4.45 -3.32
CA PRO A 124 -21.87 -3.90 -4.26
C PRO A 124 -23.08 -4.80 -4.50
N CYS A 125 -22.89 -6.13 -4.46
CA CYS A 125 -23.99 -7.08 -4.62
C CYS A 125 -24.97 -7.09 -3.45
N ALA A 126 -24.58 -6.63 -2.26
CA ALA A 126 -25.48 -6.58 -1.11
C ALA A 126 -26.56 -5.49 -1.24
N ASP A 127 -26.32 -4.50 -2.11
CA ASP A 127 -27.29 -3.42 -2.40
C ASP A 127 -28.29 -3.80 -3.50
N PHE A 128 -28.20 -5.00 -4.08
CA PHE A 128 -29.11 -5.42 -5.13
C PHE A 128 -30.51 -5.76 -4.59
N ASP A 129 -31.51 -5.33 -5.31
CA ASP A 129 -32.89 -5.74 -5.02
C ASP A 129 -33.04 -7.25 -5.12
N GLY A 130 -33.55 -7.89 -4.06
CA GLY A 130 -33.66 -9.34 -3.98
C GLY A 130 -32.37 -10.08 -3.58
N TYR A 131 -31.31 -9.35 -3.16
CA TYR A 131 -30.04 -9.93 -2.72
C TYR A 131 -30.24 -11.10 -1.74
N ARG A 132 -30.93 -10.85 -0.62
CA ARG A 132 -31.09 -11.85 0.44
C ARG A 132 -31.91 -13.06 -0.05
N GLU A 133 -33.00 -12.81 -0.77
CA GLU A 133 -33.85 -13.88 -1.35
C GLU A 133 -33.05 -14.75 -2.32
N PHE A 134 -32.24 -14.13 -3.19
CA PHE A 134 -31.39 -14.84 -4.14
C PHE A 134 -30.38 -15.76 -3.45
N VAL A 135 -29.65 -15.26 -2.42
CA VAL A 135 -28.66 -16.05 -1.69
C VAL A 135 -29.31 -17.20 -0.93
N VAL A 136 -30.42 -16.92 -0.22
CA VAL A 136 -31.17 -17.92 0.56
C VAL A 136 -31.71 -19.03 -0.32
N ALA A 137 -32.21 -18.70 -1.51
CA ALA A 137 -32.69 -19.69 -2.48
C ALA A 137 -31.55 -20.48 -3.14
N SER A 138 -30.42 -19.83 -3.40
CA SER A 138 -29.27 -20.45 -4.05
C SER A 138 -28.49 -21.39 -3.15
N LEU A 139 -28.43 -21.12 -1.83
CA LEU A 139 -27.63 -21.87 -0.86
C LEU A 139 -28.51 -22.54 0.22
N PRO A 140 -29.07 -23.73 -0.06
CA PRO A 140 -29.94 -24.42 0.87
C PRO A 140 -29.27 -24.84 2.19
N GLN A 141 -27.96 -25.02 2.19
CA GLN A 141 -27.14 -25.42 3.36
C GLN A 141 -26.91 -24.26 4.35
N LEU A 142 -27.06 -22.99 3.91
CA LEU A 142 -26.76 -21.83 4.70
C LEU A 142 -27.76 -21.64 5.86
N LYS A 143 -27.25 -21.30 7.05
CA LYS A 143 -28.08 -21.01 8.23
C LYS A 143 -28.11 -19.53 8.59
N TRP A 144 -27.00 -18.85 8.38
CA TRP A 144 -26.81 -17.45 8.76
C TRP A 144 -26.28 -16.67 7.55
N LEU A 145 -26.94 -15.58 7.22
CA LEU A 145 -26.49 -14.64 6.21
C LEU A 145 -26.38 -13.25 6.83
N ASP A 146 -25.19 -12.66 6.78
CA ASP A 146 -24.90 -11.33 7.33
C ASP A 146 -25.30 -11.18 8.81
N GLY A 147 -25.06 -12.23 9.60
CA GLY A 147 -25.39 -12.26 11.01
C GLY A 147 -26.88 -12.47 11.34
N LYS A 148 -27.75 -12.62 10.33
CA LYS A 148 -29.17 -12.92 10.52
C LYS A 148 -29.45 -14.39 10.21
N GLU A 149 -30.16 -15.05 11.11
CA GLU A 149 -30.62 -16.43 10.88
C GLU A 149 -31.61 -16.48 9.73
N ILE A 150 -31.57 -17.56 8.95
CA ILE A 150 -32.48 -17.81 7.84
C ILE A 150 -33.61 -18.69 8.33
N GLU A 151 -34.80 -18.11 8.42
CA GLU A 151 -36.00 -18.81 8.83
C GLU A 151 -36.51 -19.76 7.73
N ARG A 152 -37.23 -20.79 8.16
CA ARG A 152 -37.84 -21.74 7.21
C ARG A 152 -38.89 -21.07 6.30
N SER A 153 -39.70 -20.16 6.89
CA SER A 153 -40.69 -19.35 6.15
C SER A 153 -40.03 -18.51 5.05
N GLU A 154 -38.96 -17.81 5.39
CA GLU A 154 -38.13 -17.02 4.47
C GLU A 154 -37.60 -17.87 3.29
N ARG A 155 -37.09 -19.07 3.61
CA ARG A 155 -36.57 -19.98 2.57
C ARG A 155 -37.64 -20.45 1.60
N ILE A 156 -38.84 -20.77 2.08
CA ILE A 156 -39.97 -21.16 1.23
C ILE A 156 -40.37 -20.01 0.30
N GLN A 157 -40.46 -18.80 0.84
CA GLN A 157 -40.80 -17.60 0.09
C GLN A 157 -39.74 -17.27 -0.97
N ALA A 158 -38.46 -17.33 -0.59
CA ALA A 158 -37.32 -17.12 -1.49
C ALA A 158 -37.34 -18.12 -2.67
N LEU A 159 -37.64 -19.39 -2.42
CA LEU A 159 -37.74 -20.41 -3.46
C LEU A 159 -38.92 -20.17 -4.41
N GLN A 160 -40.06 -19.70 -3.90
CA GLN A 160 -41.25 -19.36 -4.73
C GLN A 160 -40.94 -18.18 -5.66
N ASN A 161 -40.27 -17.16 -5.16
CA ASN A 161 -39.93 -15.94 -5.89
C ASN A 161 -38.67 -16.08 -6.78
N TYR A 162 -37.92 -17.16 -6.64
CA TYR A 162 -36.60 -17.33 -7.24
C TYR A 162 -36.52 -16.99 -8.74
N PRO A 163 -37.44 -17.42 -9.63
CA PRO A 163 -37.34 -17.12 -11.05
C PRO A 163 -37.37 -15.61 -11.35
N VAL A 164 -38.17 -14.85 -10.61
CA VAL A 164 -38.29 -13.39 -10.77
C VAL A 164 -37.06 -12.69 -10.21
N VAL A 165 -36.65 -13.09 -9.01
CA VAL A 165 -35.48 -12.52 -8.32
C VAL A 165 -34.20 -12.81 -9.12
N GLU A 166 -34.06 -14.01 -9.69
CA GLU A 166 -32.88 -14.35 -10.52
C GLU A 166 -32.77 -13.46 -11.75
N GLN A 167 -33.88 -13.14 -12.39
CA GLN A 167 -33.86 -12.24 -13.54
C GLN A 167 -33.48 -10.81 -13.13
N GLN A 168 -34.07 -10.30 -12.06
CA GLN A 168 -33.76 -8.97 -11.53
C GLN A 168 -32.28 -8.84 -11.14
N VAL A 169 -31.73 -9.83 -10.44
CA VAL A 169 -30.32 -9.87 -10.06
C VAL A 169 -29.42 -9.88 -11.31
N ARG A 170 -29.75 -10.69 -12.32
CA ARG A 170 -28.97 -10.72 -13.58
C ARG A 170 -28.93 -9.37 -14.31
N GLU A 171 -30.02 -8.63 -14.30
CA GLU A 171 -30.08 -7.30 -14.92
C GLU A 171 -29.21 -6.29 -14.15
N GLN A 172 -29.27 -6.32 -12.82
CA GLN A 172 -28.43 -5.49 -11.94
C GLN A 172 -26.95 -5.84 -12.07
N GLU A 173 -26.61 -7.12 -12.12
CA GLU A 173 -25.23 -7.59 -12.38
C GLU A 173 -24.68 -7.07 -13.70
N LYS A 174 -25.45 -7.19 -14.79
CA LYS A 174 -25.02 -6.67 -16.10
C LYS A 174 -24.76 -5.17 -16.07
N ALA A 175 -25.66 -4.41 -15.43
CA ALA A 175 -25.50 -2.97 -15.28
C ALA A 175 -24.25 -2.61 -14.45
N TYR A 176 -24.02 -3.35 -13.35
CA TYR A 176 -22.82 -3.19 -12.52
C TYR A 176 -21.55 -3.54 -13.29
N CYS A 177 -21.50 -4.69 -13.96
CA CYS A 177 -20.32 -5.12 -14.73
C CYS A 177 -19.96 -4.13 -15.85
N LEU A 178 -20.97 -3.57 -16.51
CA LEU A 178 -20.75 -2.57 -17.57
C LEU A 178 -20.16 -1.27 -16.99
N ARG A 179 -20.69 -0.80 -15.85
CA ARG A 179 -20.14 0.37 -15.14
C ARG A 179 -18.72 0.10 -14.69
N ARG A 180 -18.49 -1.06 -14.07
CA ARG A 180 -17.17 -1.45 -13.54
C ARG A 180 -16.12 -1.58 -14.63
N ALA A 181 -16.50 -2.09 -15.83
CA ALA A 181 -15.59 -2.16 -16.98
C ALA A 181 -15.13 -0.76 -17.41
N LYS A 182 -16.05 0.21 -17.47
CA LYS A 182 -15.70 1.60 -17.78
C LYS A 182 -14.77 2.22 -16.74
N ASP A 183 -15.06 2.00 -15.45
CA ASP A 183 -14.22 2.51 -14.36
C ASP A 183 -12.79 1.94 -14.44
N LYS A 184 -12.66 0.65 -14.79
CA LYS A 184 -11.35 0.00 -15.00
C LYS A 184 -10.58 0.61 -16.18
N GLU A 185 -11.25 0.81 -17.30
CA GLU A 185 -10.64 1.43 -18.48
C GLU A 185 -10.17 2.87 -18.18
N GLU A 186 -10.97 3.64 -17.46
CA GLU A 186 -10.59 4.99 -17.07
C GLU A 186 -9.40 5.00 -16.09
N ALA A 187 -9.40 4.08 -15.13
CA ALA A 187 -8.30 3.94 -14.18
C ALA A 187 -7.00 3.55 -14.88
N GLN A 188 -7.08 2.61 -15.82
CA GLN A 188 -5.95 2.18 -16.64
C GLN A 188 -5.38 3.33 -17.48
N ARG A 189 -6.25 4.07 -18.17
CA ARG A 189 -5.83 5.23 -18.97
C ARG A 189 -5.14 6.30 -18.12
N LYS A 190 -5.68 6.60 -16.93
CA LYS A 190 -5.05 7.54 -16.00
C LYS A 190 -3.66 7.08 -15.55
N LEU A 191 -3.49 5.79 -15.30
CA LEU A 191 -2.20 5.20 -14.92
C LEU A 191 -1.18 5.31 -16.06
N GLU A 192 -1.58 5.00 -17.29
CA GLU A 192 -0.74 5.13 -18.48
C GLU A 192 -0.31 6.58 -18.72
N GLU A 193 -1.24 7.54 -18.60
CA GLU A 193 -0.94 8.97 -18.71
C GLU A 193 0.05 9.44 -17.62
N GLN A 194 -0.05 8.92 -16.41
CA GLN A 194 0.89 9.24 -15.34
C GLN A 194 2.28 8.67 -15.61
N GLN A 195 2.36 7.42 -16.08
CA GLN A 195 3.62 6.78 -16.45
C GLN A 195 4.31 7.54 -17.60
N ASP A 196 3.56 7.92 -18.63
CA ASP A 196 4.09 8.71 -19.75
C ASP A 196 4.63 10.09 -19.30
N LYS A 197 3.93 10.74 -18.36
CA LYS A 197 4.39 12.01 -17.78
C LYS A 197 5.69 11.84 -16.99
N GLU A 198 5.79 10.75 -16.23
CA GLU A 198 6.99 10.44 -15.44
C GLU A 198 8.17 10.07 -16.33
N ASP A 199 7.95 9.29 -17.38
CA ASP A 199 8.99 8.95 -18.37
C ASP A 199 9.46 10.17 -19.17
N ARG A 200 8.55 11.09 -19.51
CA ARG A 200 8.92 12.36 -20.13
C ARG A 200 9.73 13.26 -19.19
N ARG A 201 9.43 13.27 -17.88
CA ARG A 201 10.23 13.97 -16.88
C ARG A 201 11.64 13.35 -16.78
N ARG A 202 11.74 12.02 -16.70
CA ARG A 202 13.04 11.30 -16.66
C ARG A 202 13.89 11.54 -17.91
N ARG A 203 13.29 11.69 -19.09
CA ARG A 203 13.99 12.00 -20.34
C ARG A 203 14.43 13.47 -20.44
N ARG A 204 13.74 14.39 -19.76
CA ARG A 204 14.10 15.82 -19.73
C ARG A 204 15.18 16.14 -18.72
N ASP A 205 15.33 15.31 -17.70
CA ASP A 205 16.47 15.32 -16.78
C ASP A 205 17.43 14.16 -17.16
N PRO A 206 18.25 14.29 -18.20
CA PRO A 206 19.39 13.42 -18.40
C PRO A 206 20.30 13.73 -17.22
N GLY A 207 20.36 12.83 -16.22
CA GLY A 207 21.06 13.03 -14.98
C GLY A 207 22.38 13.72 -15.20
N PHE A 208 22.52 14.86 -14.57
CA PHE A 208 23.79 15.59 -14.52
C PHE A 208 24.85 14.63 -14.01
N ASP A 209 25.79 14.21 -14.87
CA ASP A 209 26.80 13.19 -14.57
C ASP A 209 27.89 13.68 -13.60
N GLY A 210 27.66 14.85 -12.96
CA GLY A 210 28.56 15.45 -11.95
C GLY A 210 29.91 15.91 -12.51
N ARG A 211 30.11 15.87 -13.82
CA ARG A 211 31.34 16.32 -14.43
C ARG A 211 31.20 17.75 -14.94
N TRP A 212 31.71 18.69 -14.19
CA TRP A 212 31.94 20.05 -14.65
C TRP A 212 33.15 20.04 -15.59
N TYR A 213 32.93 20.03 -16.91
CA TYR A 213 33.97 20.41 -17.87
C TYR A 213 34.02 21.93 -17.91
N THR A 214 34.92 22.52 -17.14
CA THR A 214 35.36 23.89 -17.37
C THR A 214 36.42 23.85 -18.46
N ASP A 215 36.04 24.13 -19.70
CA ASP A 215 36.98 24.41 -20.77
C ASP A 215 37.67 25.75 -20.48
N ILE A 216 38.92 25.68 -19.97
CA ILE A 216 39.72 26.87 -19.58
C ILE A 216 40.31 27.61 -20.82
N HIS A 217 40.03 27.20 -22.04
CA HIS A 217 40.79 27.67 -23.23
C HIS A 217 40.02 28.56 -24.21
N THR A 218 38.95 29.25 -23.85
CA THR A 218 38.36 30.27 -24.72
C THR A 218 37.92 31.50 -23.95
N ALA A 219 38.85 32.28 -23.46
CA ALA A 219 38.59 33.65 -23.04
C ALA A 219 39.44 34.60 -23.86
N ALA A 220 38.92 35.11 -24.97
CA ALA A 220 39.34 36.36 -25.56
C ALA A 220 38.40 37.47 -25.13
N PRO A 221 38.88 38.66 -24.74
CA PRO A 221 38.05 39.69 -24.21
C PRO A 221 37.53 40.60 -25.32
N SER A 222 36.22 40.85 -25.38
CA SER A 222 35.66 42.01 -26.07
C SER A 222 34.44 42.54 -25.40
N SER A 223 34.60 43.72 -24.81
CA SER A 223 33.71 44.90 -24.77
C SER A 223 32.24 44.71 -24.29
N SER A 224 32.02 45.45 -23.18
CA SER A 224 30.83 46.27 -22.88
C SER A 224 29.44 45.71 -23.24
N GLU A 225 28.63 45.46 -22.23
CA GLU A 225 27.36 46.15 -22.00
C GLU A 225 26.47 45.45 -20.95
N THR A 226 25.88 46.27 -20.13
CA THR A 226 24.67 46.08 -19.32
C THR A 226 24.68 45.03 -18.21
N ILE A 227 24.67 45.56 -17.00
CA ILE A 227 24.36 44.90 -15.75
C ILE A 227 22.88 44.53 -15.76
N ASP A 228 22.53 43.33 -16.11
CA ASP A 228 21.24 42.73 -15.80
C ASP A 228 21.38 41.80 -14.60
N HIS A 229 20.63 42.16 -13.61
CA HIS A 229 20.12 41.45 -12.44
C HIS A 229 20.70 40.05 -12.22
N PHE A 230 21.83 40.01 -11.52
CA PHE A 230 22.34 38.78 -10.93
C PHE A 230 21.37 38.35 -9.78
N GLN A 231 20.46 37.41 -10.05
CA GLN A 231 19.83 36.66 -9.00
C GLN A 231 20.88 35.79 -8.34
N ALA A 232 21.10 35.98 -7.05
CA ALA A 232 21.99 35.15 -6.25
C ALA A 232 21.51 33.67 -6.38
N PRO A 233 22.43 32.68 -6.45
CA PRO A 233 22.06 31.29 -6.45
C PRO A 233 21.29 30.99 -5.16
N GLU A 234 20.06 30.47 -5.32
CA GLU A 234 19.24 30.02 -4.20
C GLU A 234 20.07 29.07 -3.32
N THR A 235 20.08 29.30 -2.03
CA THR A 235 20.82 28.46 -1.11
C THR A 235 20.14 27.08 -1.07
N GLN A 236 20.93 26.00 -0.90
CA GLN A 236 20.43 24.62 -0.85
C GLN A 236 19.31 24.45 0.20
N GLU A 237 19.25 25.32 1.21
CA GLU A 237 18.17 25.38 2.20
C GLU A 237 16.87 25.96 1.66
N GLU A 238 16.95 26.97 0.79
CA GLU A 238 15.75 27.57 0.17
C GLU A 238 15.12 26.62 -0.85
N GLU A 239 15.94 25.92 -1.62
CA GLU A 239 15.49 24.88 -2.55
C GLU A 239 14.88 23.69 -1.82
N TYR A 240 15.46 23.30 -0.67
CA TYR A 240 14.93 22.27 0.21
C TYR A 240 13.59 22.66 0.84
N ASN A 241 13.46 23.89 1.33
CA ASN A 241 12.21 24.38 1.93
C ASN A 241 11.11 24.54 0.89
N LYS A 242 11.42 25.00 -0.31
CA LYS A 242 10.49 25.14 -1.44
C LYS A 242 9.98 23.75 -1.89
N LYS A 243 10.86 22.74 -1.94
CA LYS A 243 10.50 21.37 -2.26
C LYS A 243 9.60 20.75 -1.21
N LYS A 244 9.85 21.02 0.08
CA LYS A 244 9.04 20.54 1.21
C LYS A 244 7.66 21.19 1.26
N LEU A 245 7.55 22.47 0.89
CA LEU A 245 6.26 23.16 0.76
C LEU A 245 5.42 22.60 -0.40
N ASN A 246 6.02 22.37 -1.56
CA ASN A 246 5.34 21.76 -2.69
C ASN A 246 4.90 20.32 -2.40
N GLU A 247 5.72 19.51 -1.71
CA GLU A 247 5.36 18.15 -1.29
C GLU A 247 4.14 18.15 -0.33
N SER A 248 4.02 19.14 0.55
CA SER A 248 2.87 19.27 1.45
C SER A 248 1.59 19.73 0.74
N GLU A 249 1.70 20.53 -0.32
CA GLU A 249 0.55 20.96 -1.15
C GLU A 249 0.06 19.80 -2.02
N ASP A 250 0.95 19.04 -2.65
CA ASP A 250 0.62 17.85 -3.43
C ASP A 250 -0.09 16.78 -2.57
N ASP A 251 0.33 16.62 -1.31
CA ASP A 251 -0.29 15.71 -0.35
C ASP A 251 -1.70 16.17 0.03
N LEU A 252 -1.90 17.45 0.31
CA LEU A 252 -3.20 18.00 0.62
C LEU A 252 -4.15 17.89 -0.57
N GLU A 253 -3.68 18.11 -1.78
CA GLU A 253 -4.47 17.95 -3.01
C GLU A 253 -4.89 16.49 -3.19
N PHE A 254 -3.99 15.53 -2.95
CA PHE A 254 -4.29 14.10 -3.03
C PHE A 254 -5.42 13.70 -2.07
N TRP A 255 -5.34 14.11 -0.79
CA TRP A 255 -6.33 13.75 0.23
C TRP A 255 -7.67 14.47 0.09
N ASN A 256 -7.69 15.65 -0.50
CA ASN A 256 -8.92 16.43 -0.75
C ASN A 256 -9.64 16.01 -2.03
N LYS A 257 -9.00 15.20 -2.89
CA LYS A 257 -9.60 14.73 -4.13
C LYS A 257 -10.73 13.74 -3.83
N PRO A 258 -11.95 13.96 -4.34
CA PRO A 258 -13.02 13.00 -4.18
C PRO A 258 -12.63 11.70 -4.88
N SER A 259 -12.46 10.63 -4.12
CA SER A 259 -12.15 9.31 -4.64
C SER A 259 -13.38 8.43 -4.62
N LEU A 260 -13.67 7.74 -5.72
CA LEU A 260 -14.64 6.66 -5.75
C LEU A 260 -14.06 5.48 -4.93
N TYR A 261 -14.89 4.83 -4.13
CA TYR A 261 -14.49 3.62 -3.42
C TYR A 261 -14.39 2.46 -4.42
N THR A 262 -13.18 2.25 -4.96
CA THR A 262 -12.86 1.19 -5.92
C THR A 262 -11.56 0.48 -5.53
N PRO A 263 -11.31 -0.75 -5.99
CA PRO A 263 -10.04 -1.44 -5.77
C PRO A 263 -8.82 -0.62 -6.21
N GLU A 264 -8.94 0.09 -7.34
CA GLU A 264 -7.87 0.93 -7.89
C GLU A 264 -7.58 2.13 -6.99
N SER A 265 -8.61 2.84 -6.50
CA SER A 265 -8.41 3.98 -5.60
C SER A 265 -7.76 3.56 -4.28
N ARG A 266 -8.12 2.36 -3.79
CA ARG A 266 -7.50 1.78 -2.59
C ARG A 266 -6.02 1.47 -2.81
N LEU A 267 -5.66 0.92 -3.97
CA LEU A 267 -4.26 0.68 -4.36
C LEU A 267 -3.49 2.00 -4.55
N GLU A 268 -4.11 3.02 -5.14
CA GLU A 268 -3.51 4.35 -5.33
C GLU A 268 -3.16 4.98 -3.97
N THR A 269 -4.10 4.95 -3.03
CA THR A 269 -3.90 5.45 -1.65
C THR A 269 -2.72 4.75 -0.96
N LEU A 270 -2.64 3.42 -1.06
CA LEU A 270 -1.54 2.66 -0.46
C LEU A 270 -0.19 2.98 -1.09
N ARG A 271 -0.12 3.12 -2.41
CA ARG A 271 1.12 3.54 -3.11
C ARG A 271 1.55 4.93 -2.67
N HIS A 272 0.61 5.85 -2.48
CA HIS A 272 0.91 7.20 -2.01
C HIS A 272 1.50 7.17 -0.59
N VAL A 273 0.88 6.44 0.34
CA VAL A 273 1.38 6.27 1.72
C VAL A 273 2.75 5.58 1.74
N GLU A 274 2.96 4.56 0.92
CA GLU A 274 4.24 3.86 0.82
C GLU A 274 5.35 4.78 0.28
N LYS A 275 5.03 5.62 -0.70
CA LYS A 275 5.95 6.64 -1.22
C LYS A 275 6.36 7.61 -0.12
N GLN A 276 5.40 8.16 0.61
CA GLN A 276 5.67 9.07 1.75
C GLN A 276 6.58 8.41 2.80
N ARG A 277 6.31 7.15 3.17
CA ARG A 277 7.14 6.42 4.12
C ARG A 277 8.58 6.28 3.63
N LYS A 278 8.78 5.88 2.37
CA LYS A 278 10.12 5.77 1.77
C LYS A 278 10.87 7.10 1.72
N ASP A 279 10.17 8.18 1.45
CA ASP A 279 10.78 9.51 1.40
C ASP A 279 11.15 10.00 2.81
N GLN A 280 10.34 9.70 3.84
CA GLN A 280 10.67 9.95 5.24
C GLN A 280 11.87 9.12 5.71
N GLU A 281 11.96 7.85 5.32
CA GLU A 281 13.11 6.98 5.63
C GLU A 281 14.40 7.53 5.04
N LYS A 282 14.40 7.92 3.76
CA LYS A 282 15.56 8.55 3.09
C LYS A 282 16.00 9.84 3.78
N LEU A 283 15.04 10.65 4.24
CA LEU A 283 15.31 11.88 4.98
C LEU A 283 15.95 11.58 6.35
N SER A 284 15.48 10.55 7.04
CA SER A 284 16.04 10.12 8.32
C SER A 284 17.47 9.58 8.17
N GLU A 285 17.74 8.83 7.11
CA GLU A 285 19.08 8.33 6.78
C GLU A 285 20.04 9.46 6.41
N LYS A 286 19.60 10.44 5.62
CA LYS A 286 20.39 11.63 5.32
C LYS A 286 20.77 12.41 6.59
N LYS A 287 19.83 12.56 7.53
CA LYS A 287 20.09 13.21 8.84
C LYS A 287 21.11 12.43 9.69
N LYS A 288 21.07 11.09 9.67
CA LYS A 288 22.07 10.25 10.38
C LYS A 288 23.47 10.33 9.79
N ASN A 289 23.57 10.56 8.47
CA ASN A 289 24.83 10.62 7.73
C ASN A 289 25.49 12.01 7.72
N VAL A 290 24.82 13.05 8.26
CA VAL A 290 25.42 14.36 8.45
C VAL A 290 26.44 14.25 9.59
N LYS A 291 27.73 14.23 9.22
CA LYS A 291 28.82 14.24 10.20
C LYS A 291 28.67 15.50 11.06
N PRO A 292 28.79 15.40 12.39
CA PRO A 292 28.70 16.57 13.25
C PRO A 292 29.77 17.59 12.82
N ALA A 293 29.39 18.85 12.69
CA ALA A 293 30.30 19.91 12.35
C ALA A 293 31.45 19.94 13.38
N ARG A 294 32.69 19.88 12.88
CA ARG A 294 33.87 19.97 13.75
C ARG A 294 34.01 21.42 14.23
N THR A 295 33.71 21.64 15.47
CA THR A 295 33.90 22.94 16.14
C THR A 295 35.29 22.97 16.78
N LEU A 296 36.13 23.89 16.37
CA LEU A 296 37.43 24.16 17.03
C LEU A 296 37.21 25.30 18.05
N ILE A 297 37.66 25.08 19.25
CA ILE A 297 37.65 26.11 20.30
C ILE A 297 39.04 26.72 20.32
N THR A 298 39.14 28.04 20.16
CA THR A 298 40.38 28.78 20.28
C THR A 298 40.69 29.02 21.77
N GLU A 299 41.97 29.27 22.09
CA GLU A 299 42.42 29.53 23.46
C GLU A 299 41.65 30.67 24.14
N ASP A 300 41.03 31.55 23.39
CA ASP A 300 40.19 32.66 23.90
C ASP A 300 38.71 32.24 24.08
N GLY A 301 38.38 30.94 24.00
CA GLY A 301 37.04 30.40 24.27
C GLY A 301 35.98 30.65 23.18
N LYS A 302 36.39 31.12 21.98
CA LYS A 302 35.45 31.32 20.85
C LYS A 302 35.33 30.06 19.97
N ALA A 303 34.11 29.63 19.72
CA ALA A 303 33.81 28.54 18.82
C ALA A 303 33.87 28.99 17.33
N LEU A 304 34.71 28.34 16.52
CA LEU A 304 34.80 28.55 15.09
C LEU A 304 34.24 27.34 14.35
N ASN A 305 33.28 27.60 13.43
CA ASN A 305 32.74 26.58 12.58
C ASN A 305 33.66 26.39 11.36
N VAL A 306 34.22 25.20 11.17
CA VAL A 306 35.25 24.90 10.14
C VAL A 306 34.66 24.74 8.74
N ASN A 307 33.34 24.75 8.60
CA ASN A 307 32.67 24.54 7.30
C ASN A 307 32.38 25.84 6.51
N GLU A 308 32.80 27.01 7.00
CA GLU A 308 32.71 28.23 6.17
C GLU A 308 34.03 28.45 5.41
N PRO A 309 34.04 28.49 4.07
CA PRO A 309 35.21 28.89 3.29
C PRO A 309 35.42 30.40 3.43
N LYS A 310 36.10 30.85 4.47
CA LYS A 310 36.60 32.24 4.53
C LYS A 310 37.91 32.30 3.73
N CYS A 311 37.87 33.01 2.62
CA CYS A 311 39.04 33.51 1.93
C CYS A 311 39.87 34.37 2.90
N VAL A 312 40.91 33.79 3.50
CA VAL A 312 41.89 34.56 4.29
C VAL A 312 43.00 34.99 3.34
N ARG A 313 43.07 36.30 3.06
CA ARG A 313 44.24 36.94 2.45
C ARG A 313 45.44 36.69 3.37
N THR A 314 46.46 36.10 2.77
CA THR A 314 47.79 35.89 3.37
C THR A 314 48.45 37.22 3.71
N GLY A 315 48.63 37.49 4.99
CA GLY A 315 49.56 38.47 5.53
C GLY A 315 50.45 37.73 6.52
N GLN A 316 51.77 37.88 6.31
CA GLN A 316 52.84 37.25 7.07
C GLN A 316 52.68 37.47 8.60
N ASP A 317 52.83 36.53 9.45
CA ASP A 317 53.96 36.32 10.36
C ASP A 317 53.67 35.36 11.52
N LEU A 318 54.61 34.44 11.73
CA LEU A 318 55.14 33.90 12.99
C LEU A 318 54.20 33.35 14.10
N GLY A 319 54.43 32.08 14.40
CA GLY A 319 54.22 31.56 15.77
C GLY A 319 53.56 30.16 15.78
N ARG A 320 54.38 29.13 16.07
CA ARG A 320 53.89 27.78 16.39
C ARG A 320 52.88 27.84 17.55
N ARG A 321 51.61 27.53 17.30
CA ARG A 321 50.66 27.30 18.34
C ARG A 321 50.13 25.85 18.24
N HIS A 322 50.14 25.16 19.38
CA HIS A 322 49.59 23.81 19.51
C HIS A 322 48.08 23.88 19.54
N TRP A 323 47.43 23.06 18.72
CA TRP A 323 45.97 22.93 18.65
C TRP A 323 45.53 21.66 19.36
N TRP A 324 44.55 21.79 20.27
CA TRP A 324 43.87 20.66 20.89
C TRP A 324 42.50 20.47 20.21
N VAL A 325 42.22 19.23 19.83
CA VAL A 325 40.90 18.84 19.25
C VAL A 325 40.09 18.22 20.37
N VAL A 326 39.00 18.88 20.79
CA VAL A 326 38.02 18.31 21.73
C VAL A 326 36.83 17.83 20.94
N VAL A 327 36.59 16.52 20.98
CA VAL A 327 35.38 15.89 20.41
C VAL A 327 34.35 15.78 21.54
N THR A 328 33.33 16.63 21.53
CA THR A 328 32.17 16.47 22.43
C THR A 328 31.17 15.50 21.80
N MET A 329 31.05 14.33 22.42
CA MET A 329 29.90 13.44 22.17
C MET A 329 28.67 13.99 22.91
N ALA A 330 27.67 14.43 22.15
CA ALA A 330 26.36 14.73 22.73
C ALA A 330 25.60 13.41 22.91
N SER A 331 25.49 12.96 24.15
CA SER A 331 24.62 11.87 24.56
C SER A 331 23.17 12.33 24.47
N VAL A 332 22.39 11.74 23.59
CA VAL A 332 20.93 11.88 23.60
C VAL A 332 20.38 10.84 24.58
N THR A 333 20.14 11.27 25.82
CA THR A 333 19.27 10.53 26.73
C THR A 333 17.84 10.95 26.47
N GLY A 334 17.04 10.00 25.97
CA GLY A 334 15.60 10.14 25.88
C GLY A 334 14.97 10.14 27.26
N LEU A 335 14.04 11.03 27.46
CA LEU A 335 13.08 10.96 28.57
C LEU A 335 11.71 10.63 27.97
N LEU A 336 11.22 9.48 28.40
CA LEU A 336 9.82 9.09 28.36
C LEU A 336 9.01 9.98 29.32
N CYS A 337 7.92 10.53 28.82
CA CYS A 337 6.63 10.61 29.54
C CYS A 337 5.53 10.55 28.48
#